data_8aa920fc106bf5b6ff6a49a64d0e29b4
#
_entry.id   8aa920fc106bf5b6ff6a49a64d0e29b4
#
_cell.length_a   1.000
_cell.length_b   1.000
_cell.length_c   1.000
_cell.angle_alpha   90.00
_cell.angle_beta   90.00
_cell.angle_gamma   90.00
#
_symmetry.space_group_name_H-M   'P 1'
#
loop_
_entity.id
_entity.type
_entity.pdbx_description
1 polymer ?
#
loop_
_entity_poly.entity_id
_entity_poly.type
_entity_poly.pdbx_seq_one_letter_code
_entity_poly.pdbx_strand_id
1 'polypeptide(L)'
;MFARNLSTRWTRAFVFVFGVTMLCMMFSSTASAQRYDKKTTVMFSAPVEIPGPSAQVLPSGTYVFRLLDSLSDRNVVQIFNKDESHLYATILAIPNFRLKATDQTVMTFGERAAGNPQAIRAWFYPGDNWGQEFVYPKKKAIELAKIAKVPVLYIPEEVAPYIVAPVKTATEPAVIALEKAPVMAVKPTEEIVPVTEVVEPPPVQAARLPTTATDLPLLALLGFLCLGTGISLRQLCPR
;
A
#
# COMPACT_ATOMS: atom_id res chain seq x y z
N MET A 1 -38.78 -57.29 -14.72
CA MET A 1 -37.83 -57.20 -13.58
C MET A 1 -36.61 -56.35 -13.90
N PHE A 2 -36.67 -55.44 -14.87
CA PHE A 2 -35.53 -54.64 -15.37
C PHE A 2 -35.52 -53.16 -15.01
N ALA A 3 -36.60 -52.62 -14.43
CA ALA A 3 -36.72 -51.18 -14.19
C ALA A 3 -36.14 -50.69 -12.84
N ARG A 4 -35.75 -51.59 -11.94
CA ARG A 4 -35.35 -51.29 -10.59
C ARG A 4 -33.87 -50.95 -10.43
N ASN A 5 -33.05 -51.26 -11.41
CA ASN A 5 -31.58 -51.05 -11.32
C ASN A 5 -31.11 -49.70 -11.92
N LEU A 6 -31.95 -49.04 -12.71
CA LEU A 6 -31.59 -47.80 -13.36
C LEU A 6 -31.63 -46.60 -12.38
N SER A 7 -32.65 -46.58 -11.50
CA SER A 7 -32.81 -45.48 -10.52
C SER A 7 -31.68 -45.43 -9.48
N THR A 8 -31.19 -46.59 -9.06
CA THR A 8 -30.12 -46.67 -8.03
C THR A 8 -28.75 -46.24 -8.57
N ARG A 9 -28.52 -46.36 -9.86
CA ARG A 9 -27.26 -45.93 -10.50
C ARG A 9 -27.22 -44.42 -10.69
N TRP A 10 -28.35 -43.83 -11.05
CA TRP A 10 -28.49 -42.38 -11.21
C TRP A 10 -28.40 -41.66 -9.86
N THR A 11 -29.02 -42.15 -8.80
CA THR A 11 -28.89 -41.60 -7.46
C THR A 11 -27.45 -41.65 -6.93
N ARG A 12 -26.72 -42.74 -7.18
CA ARG A 12 -25.31 -42.85 -6.78
C ARG A 12 -24.41 -41.88 -7.53
N ALA A 13 -24.65 -41.65 -8.84
CA ALA A 13 -23.92 -40.68 -9.64
C ALA A 13 -24.19 -39.23 -9.18
N PHE A 14 -25.46 -38.94 -8.88
CA PHE A 14 -25.83 -37.61 -8.35
C PHE A 14 -25.22 -37.31 -6.98
N VAL A 15 -25.20 -38.29 -6.07
CA VAL A 15 -24.56 -38.13 -4.74
C VAL A 15 -23.06 -37.95 -4.88
N PHE A 16 -22.43 -38.64 -5.83
CA PHE A 16 -20.97 -38.51 -6.04
C PHE A 16 -20.59 -37.13 -6.62
N VAL A 17 -21.34 -36.64 -7.61
CA VAL A 17 -21.14 -35.32 -8.22
C VAL A 17 -21.41 -34.21 -7.20
N PHE A 18 -22.47 -34.35 -6.40
CA PHE A 18 -22.79 -33.37 -5.34
C PHE A 18 -21.75 -33.38 -4.21
N GLY A 19 -21.21 -34.56 -3.86
CA GLY A 19 -20.14 -34.67 -2.87
C GLY A 19 -18.82 -34.04 -3.34
N VAL A 20 -18.45 -34.20 -4.61
CA VAL A 20 -17.25 -33.59 -5.20
C VAL A 20 -17.39 -32.07 -5.32
N THR A 21 -18.56 -31.56 -5.71
CA THR A 21 -18.81 -30.10 -5.75
C THR A 21 -18.81 -29.48 -4.37
N MET A 22 -19.34 -30.13 -3.36
CA MET A 22 -19.32 -29.67 -1.98
C MET A 22 -17.91 -29.69 -1.40
N LEU A 23 -17.10 -30.70 -1.74
CA LEU A 23 -15.70 -30.78 -1.33
C LEU A 23 -14.85 -29.67 -1.98
N CYS A 24 -15.10 -29.32 -3.24
CA CYS A 24 -14.42 -28.20 -3.91
C CYS A 24 -14.76 -26.83 -3.29
N MET A 25 -15.97 -26.65 -2.78
CA MET A 25 -16.36 -25.42 -2.08
C MET A 25 -15.69 -25.26 -0.71
N MET A 26 -15.29 -26.35 -0.07
CA MET A 26 -14.56 -26.30 1.22
C MET A 26 -13.09 -25.88 1.07
N PHE A 27 -12.52 -25.97 -0.13
CA PHE A 27 -11.16 -25.50 -0.45
C PHE A 27 -11.12 -24.09 -1.04
N SER A 28 -12.22 -23.36 -1.02
CA SER A 28 -12.21 -21.94 -1.33
C SER A 28 -11.43 -21.24 -0.23
N SER A 29 -10.11 -21.14 -0.41
CA SER A 29 -9.29 -20.24 0.39
C SER A 29 -9.92 -18.87 0.29
N THR A 30 -10.43 -18.35 1.38
CA THR A 30 -10.73 -16.94 1.49
C THR A 30 -9.43 -16.22 1.21
N ALA A 31 -9.31 -15.65 0.00
CA ALA A 31 -8.28 -14.68 -0.28
C ALA A 31 -8.55 -13.53 0.68
N SER A 32 -7.94 -13.57 1.85
CA SER A 32 -7.82 -12.40 2.70
C SER A 32 -7.04 -11.40 1.86
N ALA A 33 -7.72 -10.37 1.35
CA ALA A 33 -7.03 -9.17 0.92
C ALA A 33 -6.24 -8.72 2.15
N GLN A 34 -4.96 -9.06 2.20
CA GLN A 34 -4.06 -8.57 3.22
C GLN A 34 -4.09 -7.05 3.07
N ARG A 35 -4.77 -6.39 3.99
CA ARG A 35 -4.57 -4.97 4.22
C ARG A 35 -3.07 -4.84 4.42
N TYR A 36 -2.42 -4.18 3.49
CA TYR A 36 -0.99 -3.92 3.59
C TYR A 36 -0.78 -2.89 4.70
N ASP A 37 -0.71 -3.36 5.93
CA ASP A 37 -0.17 -2.61 7.06
C ASP A 37 1.35 -2.47 6.82
N LYS A 38 1.71 -1.56 5.91
CA LYS A 38 3.11 -1.28 5.63
C LYS A 38 3.72 -0.66 6.88
N LYS A 39 4.52 -1.46 7.54
CA LYS A 39 5.23 -1.09 8.76
C LYS A 39 6.71 -1.41 8.61
N THR A 40 7.56 -0.45 8.96
CA THR A 40 9.01 -0.60 8.90
C THR A 40 9.66 -0.05 10.15
N THR A 41 10.61 -0.78 10.70
CA THR A 41 11.49 -0.28 11.75
C THR A 41 12.72 0.35 11.12
N VAL A 42 12.99 1.61 11.46
CA VAL A 42 14.11 2.39 10.96
C VAL A 42 14.99 2.82 12.12
N MET A 43 16.31 2.71 11.97
CA MET A 43 17.27 3.18 12.94
C MET A 43 18.00 4.40 12.37
N PHE A 44 17.92 5.54 13.06
CA PHE A 44 18.69 6.74 12.75
C PHE A 44 19.93 6.80 13.63
N SER A 45 21.09 6.92 13.02
CA SER A 45 22.38 7.09 13.72
C SER A 45 22.64 8.53 14.19
N ALA A 46 21.91 9.49 13.62
CA ALA A 46 21.98 10.92 13.96
C ALA A 46 20.56 11.49 14.12
N PRO A 47 20.40 12.66 14.74
CA PRO A 47 19.11 13.34 14.83
C PRO A 47 18.53 13.62 13.43
N VAL A 48 17.21 13.46 13.28
CA VAL A 48 16.48 13.64 12.02
C VAL A 48 15.29 14.56 12.24
N GLU A 49 15.13 15.53 11.36
CA GLU A 49 13.96 16.42 11.38
C GLU A 49 12.80 15.77 10.61
N ILE A 50 11.62 15.81 11.23
CA ILE A 50 10.37 15.32 10.66
C ILE A 50 9.36 16.47 10.49
N PRO A 51 8.35 16.34 9.61
CA PRO A 51 7.26 17.30 9.54
C PRO A 51 6.57 17.49 10.89
N GLY A 52 6.29 18.74 11.23
CA GLY A 52 5.63 19.11 12.48
C GLY A 52 5.30 20.60 12.53
N PRO A 53 4.48 21.07 13.50
CA PRO A 53 4.08 22.48 13.61
C PRO A 53 5.25 23.41 13.95
N SER A 54 6.31 22.89 14.50
CA SER A 54 7.63 23.51 14.69
C SER A 54 8.67 22.48 14.29
N ALA A 55 9.93 22.91 14.06
CA ALA A 55 10.99 21.99 13.69
C ALA A 55 11.07 20.83 14.72
N GLN A 56 10.43 19.71 14.38
CA GLN A 56 10.40 18.54 15.24
C GLN A 56 11.58 17.64 14.90
N VAL A 57 12.49 17.48 15.86
CA VAL A 57 13.70 16.68 15.68
C VAL A 57 13.57 15.40 16.51
N LEU A 58 13.63 14.27 15.82
CA LEU A 58 13.79 12.97 16.46
C LEU A 58 15.27 12.77 16.81
N PRO A 59 15.62 12.43 18.06
CA PRO A 59 16.99 12.05 18.41
C PRO A 59 17.43 10.79 17.66
N SER A 60 18.74 10.49 17.66
CA SER A 60 19.21 9.19 17.19
C SER A 60 18.53 8.06 17.95
N GLY A 61 18.08 7.05 17.25
CA GLY A 61 17.30 5.96 17.85
C GLY A 61 16.55 5.11 16.84
N THR A 62 15.74 4.21 17.37
CA THR A 62 14.90 3.29 16.55
C THR A 62 13.46 3.75 16.58
N TYR A 63 12.86 3.85 15.40
CA TYR A 63 11.50 4.31 15.17
C TYR A 63 10.73 3.36 14.30
N VAL A 64 9.43 3.33 14.47
CA VAL A 64 8.50 2.54 13.63
C VAL A 64 7.71 3.50 12.76
N PHE A 65 7.83 3.34 11.46
CA PHE A 65 7.02 4.00 10.44
C PHE A 65 5.89 3.07 10.02
N ARG A 66 4.67 3.54 10.13
CA ARG A 66 3.47 2.78 9.78
C ARG A 66 2.59 3.58 8.84
N LEU A 67 2.23 2.98 7.72
CA LEU A 67 1.22 3.54 6.84
C LEU A 67 -0.15 3.32 7.48
N LEU A 68 -0.87 4.40 7.75
CA LEU A 68 -2.26 4.31 8.20
C LEU A 68 -3.12 3.96 6.99
N ASP A 69 -4.08 3.03 7.19
CA ASP A 69 -4.98 2.60 6.11
C ASP A 69 -5.78 3.80 5.60
N SER A 70 -5.48 4.20 4.35
CA SER A 70 -6.15 5.29 3.66
C SER A 70 -6.59 4.80 2.29
N LEU A 71 -7.83 5.08 1.92
CA LEU A 71 -8.41 4.74 0.60
C LEU A 71 -8.19 5.84 -0.44
N SER A 72 -7.47 6.90 -0.09
CA SER A 72 -7.22 8.05 -0.96
C SER A 72 -5.79 8.03 -1.54
N ASP A 73 -5.57 8.82 -2.59
CA ASP A 73 -4.24 9.09 -3.15
C ASP A 73 -3.33 9.86 -2.18
N ARG A 74 -3.86 10.24 -1.04
CA ARG A 74 -3.19 10.93 0.06
C ARG A 74 -3.02 9.97 1.21
N ASN A 75 -1.81 9.56 1.43
CA ASN A 75 -1.47 8.60 2.47
C ASN A 75 -1.10 9.32 3.77
N VAL A 76 -1.35 8.66 4.88
CA VAL A 76 -0.98 9.15 6.20
C VAL A 76 0.00 8.17 6.83
N VAL A 77 1.16 8.68 7.24
CA VAL A 77 2.22 7.91 7.87
C VAL A 77 2.33 8.31 9.34
N GLN A 78 2.33 7.33 10.21
CA GLN A 78 2.54 7.50 11.64
C GLN A 78 3.97 7.11 12.01
N ILE A 79 4.59 7.90 12.90
CA ILE A 79 5.93 7.66 13.41
C ILE A 79 5.84 7.41 14.92
N PHE A 80 6.26 6.22 15.33
CA PHE A 80 6.26 5.79 16.72
C PHE A 80 7.67 5.55 17.25
N ASN A 81 7.79 5.46 18.59
CA ASN A 81 8.96 4.86 19.22
C ASN A 81 9.04 3.36 18.88
N LYS A 82 10.16 2.73 19.23
CA LYS A 82 10.42 1.30 18.96
C LYS A 82 9.29 0.37 19.43
N ASP A 83 8.69 0.65 20.57
CA ASP A 83 7.69 -0.21 21.22
C ASP A 83 6.25 0.21 20.86
N GLU A 84 6.08 1.13 19.93
CA GLU A 84 4.79 1.69 19.48
C GLU A 84 3.90 2.26 20.60
N SER A 85 4.50 2.55 21.78
CA SER A 85 3.80 3.12 22.93
C SER A 85 3.62 4.63 22.85
N HIS A 86 4.45 5.31 22.04
CA HIS A 86 4.44 6.78 21.87
C HIS A 86 4.40 7.15 20.40
N LEU A 87 3.38 7.92 20.01
CA LEU A 87 3.23 8.50 18.69
C LEU A 87 3.90 9.88 18.65
N TYR A 88 4.90 10.04 17.79
CA TYR A 88 5.57 11.32 17.59
C TYR A 88 4.86 12.22 16.60
N ALA A 89 4.39 11.65 15.48
CA ALA A 89 3.75 12.40 14.43
C ALA A 89 2.82 11.54 13.57
N THR A 90 1.79 12.18 13.02
CA THR A 90 0.91 11.67 11.97
C THR A 90 1.06 12.59 10.77
N ILE A 91 1.73 12.16 9.73
CA ILE A 91 2.20 13.01 8.64
C ILE A 91 1.45 12.68 7.36
N LEU A 92 0.97 13.70 6.66
CA LEU A 92 0.45 13.55 5.31
C LEU A 92 1.60 13.26 4.36
N ALA A 93 1.39 12.31 3.47
CA ALA A 93 2.32 11.96 2.41
C ALA A 93 1.58 11.76 1.09
N ILE A 94 2.26 12.05 -0.01
CA ILE A 94 1.77 11.76 -1.35
C ILE A 94 2.62 10.68 -2.00
N PRO A 95 2.06 9.91 -2.96
CA PRO A 95 2.82 8.89 -3.67
C PRO A 95 4.04 9.50 -4.39
N ASN A 96 5.19 8.86 -4.20
CA ASN A 96 6.43 9.14 -4.93
C ASN A 96 6.92 7.83 -5.60
N PHE A 97 7.63 7.94 -6.71
CA PHE A 97 8.08 6.80 -7.49
C PHE A 97 9.59 6.79 -7.67
N ARG A 98 10.15 5.58 -7.73
CA ARG A 98 11.54 5.34 -8.07
C ARG A 98 11.65 4.28 -9.16
N LEU A 99 12.72 4.32 -9.94
CA LEU A 99 12.90 3.44 -11.10
C LEU A 99 13.05 1.96 -10.72
N LYS A 100 13.63 1.67 -9.55
CA LYS A 100 13.90 0.29 -9.12
C LYS A 100 13.43 0.08 -7.68
N ALA A 101 12.73 -1.02 -7.45
CA ALA A 101 12.49 -1.52 -6.11
C ALA A 101 13.79 -2.06 -5.48
N THR A 102 13.88 -2.04 -4.16
CA THR A 102 14.96 -2.66 -3.38
C THR A 102 14.35 -3.51 -2.29
N ASP A 103 15.05 -4.56 -1.88
CA ASP A 103 14.60 -5.47 -0.82
C ASP A 103 14.74 -4.86 0.59
N GLN A 104 15.22 -3.63 0.67
CA GLN A 104 15.39 -2.89 1.91
C GLN A 104 14.57 -1.62 1.92
N THR A 105 14.18 -1.18 3.13
CA THR A 105 13.60 0.14 3.34
C THR A 105 14.58 1.21 2.89
N VAL A 106 14.09 2.16 2.11
CA VAL A 106 14.86 3.35 1.72
C VAL A 106 14.20 4.59 2.28
N MET A 107 14.99 5.38 3.02
CA MET A 107 14.63 6.73 3.45
C MET A 107 15.46 7.71 2.65
N THR A 108 14.83 8.74 2.14
CA THR A 108 15.51 9.86 1.49
C THR A 108 15.45 11.10 2.37
N PHE A 109 16.47 11.95 2.28
CA PHE A 109 16.60 13.15 3.08
C PHE A 109 16.82 14.36 2.18
N GLY A 110 16.34 15.51 2.64
CA GLY A 110 16.70 16.80 2.07
C GLY A 110 18.11 17.21 2.48
N GLU A 111 18.86 17.78 1.55
CA GLU A 111 20.19 18.34 1.87
C GLU A 111 20.08 19.45 2.88
N ARG A 112 21.04 19.48 3.81
CA ARG A 112 21.15 20.47 4.88
C ARG A 112 22.60 20.92 5.04
N ALA A 113 22.79 22.13 5.56
CA ALA A 113 24.09 22.60 5.99
C ALA A 113 24.66 21.70 7.09
N ALA A 114 25.95 21.51 7.09
CA ALA A 114 26.67 20.72 8.10
C ALA A 114 26.28 21.16 9.53
N GLY A 115 26.03 20.18 10.40
CA GLY A 115 25.65 20.41 11.78
C GLY A 115 24.13 20.52 12.03
N ASN A 116 23.29 20.57 10.98
CA ASN A 116 21.85 20.54 11.14
C ASN A 116 21.31 19.12 10.95
N PRO A 117 20.24 18.73 11.67
CA PRO A 117 19.55 17.46 11.44
C PRO A 117 19.06 17.37 10.01
N GLN A 118 19.24 16.21 9.37
CA GLN A 118 18.69 15.97 8.04
C GLN A 118 17.17 15.91 8.11
N ALA A 119 16.49 16.56 7.15
CA ALA A 119 15.03 16.51 7.04
C ALA A 119 14.63 15.29 6.23
N ILE A 120 13.72 14.45 6.76
CA ILE A 120 13.22 13.30 6.00
C ILE A 120 12.41 13.81 4.80
N ARG A 121 12.62 13.17 3.64
CA ARG A 121 11.90 13.53 2.41
C ARG A 121 10.90 12.47 2.01
N ALA A 122 11.34 11.24 1.82
CA ALA A 122 10.44 10.16 1.41
C ALA A 122 10.83 8.82 2.03
N TRP A 123 9.83 7.96 2.15
CA TRP A 123 9.95 6.60 2.65
C TRP A 123 9.46 5.59 1.60
N PHE A 124 10.31 4.62 1.27
CA PHE A 124 10.00 3.52 0.38
C PHE A 124 10.05 2.21 1.15
N TYR A 125 8.97 1.48 1.08
CA TYR A 125 8.84 0.16 1.68
C TYR A 125 9.66 -0.89 0.89
N PRO A 126 10.19 -1.95 1.53
CA PRO A 126 10.89 -3.03 0.84
C PRO A 126 10.03 -3.66 -0.26
N GLY A 127 10.63 -3.91 -1.41
CA GLY A 127 9.94 -4.50 -2.56
C GLY A 127 9.14 -3.54 -3.43
N ASP A 128 8.86 -2.33 -2.94
CA ASP A 128 8.08 -1.33 -3.69
C ASP A 128 8.95 -0.39 -4.51
N ASN A 129 8.47 -0.02 -5.69
CA ASN A 129 9.01 1.08 -6.49
C ASN A 129 8.28 2.40 -6.23
N TRP A 130 7.22 2.39 -5.43
CA TRP A 130 6.50 3.56 -4.98
C TRP A 130 6.68 3.76 -3.48
N GLY A 131 6.64 5.00 -3.03
CA GLY A 131 6.88 5.40 -1.66
C GLY A 131 6.02 6.57 -1.24
N GLN A 132 6.33 7.13 -0.09
CA GLN A 132 5.58 8.18 0.58
C GLN A 132 6.47 9.43 0.65
N GLU A 133 6.19 10.46 -0.12
CA GLU A 133 6.85 11.76 0.00
C GLU A 133 6.14 12.60 1.06
N PHE A 134 6.87 13.01 2.08
CA PHE A 134 6.33 13.72 3.23
C PHE A 134 6.04 15.18 2.92
N VAL A 135 4.92 15.63 3.45
CA VAL A 135 4.44 17.00 3.29
C VAL A 135 4.75 17.81 4.56
N TYR A 136 5.37 18.95 4.39
CA TYR A 136 5.78 19.84 5.50
C TYR A 136 4.79 20.98 5.73
N PRO A 137 4.74 21.59 6.92
CA PRO A 137 4.09 22.88 7.10
C PRO A 137 4.74 23.95 6.22
N LYS A 138 3.94 24.92 5.74
CA LYS A 138 4.35 25.91 4.73
C LYS A 138 5.66 26.64 5.06
N LYS A 139 5.80 27.14 6.29
CA LYS A 139 7.00 27.89 6.70
C LYS A 139 8.26 27.03 6.59
N LYS A 140 8.15 25.77 7.02
CA LYS A 140 9.27 24.83 6.99
C LYS A 140 9.61 24.39 5.58
N ALA A 141 8.60 24.16 4.76
CA ALA A 141 8.81 23.82 3.35
C ALA A 141 9.57 24.91 2.59
N ILE A 142 9.27 26.19 2.84
CA ILE A 142 9.99 27.32 2.24
C ILE A 142 11.47 27.30 2.64
N GLU A 143 11.76 27.11 3.95
CA GLU A 143 13.13 26.98 4.43
C GLU A 143 13.87 25.82 3.76
N LEU A 144 13.24 24.64 3.74
CA LEU A 144 13.81 23.43 3.16
C LEU A 144 14.07 23.58 1.65
N ALA A 145 13.12 24.16 0.91
CA ALA A 145 13.26 24.36 -0.53
C ALA A 145 14.46 25.26 -0.89
N LYS A 146 14.67 26.33 -0.11
CA LYS A 146 15.83 27.22 -0.30
C LYS A 146 17.17 26.53 -0.07
N ILE A 147 17.24 25.69 0.97
CA ILE A 147 18.47 25.01 1.36
C ILE A 147 18.79 23.86 0.42
N ALA A 148 17.82 22.97 0.22
CA ALA A 148 17.97 21.76 -0.60
C ALA A 148 17.98 22.05 -2.10
N LYS A 149 17.60 23.26 -2.53
CA LYS A 149 17.48 23.67 -3.95
C LYS A 149 16.59 22.76 -4.78
N VAL A 150 15.61 22.14 -4.14
CA VAL A 150 14.60 21.29 -4.77
C VAL A 150 13.21 21.71 -4.30
N PRO A 151 12.15 21.46 -5.08
CA PRO A 151 10.79 21.71 -4.61
C PRO A 151 10.46 20.88 -3.37
N VAL A 152 9.70 21.47 -2.44
CA VAL A 152 9.23 20.81 -1.23
C VAL A 152 7.71 20.93 -1.15
N LEU A 153 7.07 19.82 -0.82
CA LEU A 153 5.62 19.76 -0.66
C LEU A 153 5.19 20.36 0.68
N TYR A 154 4.07 21.08 0.67
CA TYR A 154 3.57 21.67 1.88
C TYR A 154 2.05 21.64 2.02
N ILE A 155 1.60 21.69 3.28
CA ILE A 155 0.23 21.98 3.70
C ILE A 155 0.16 23.36 4.36
N PRO A 156 -1.04 23.99 4.38
CA PRO A 156 -1.26 25.24 5.11
C PRO A 156 -0.85 25.12 6.60
N GLU A 157 -0.38 26.23 7.16
CA GLU A 157 0.12 26.26 8.55
C GLU A 157 -0.99 25.92 9.57
N GLU A 158 -2.24 26.23 9.23
CA GLU A 158 -3.42 25.99 10.07
C GLU A 158 -3.66 24.49 10.33
N VAL A 159 -3.17 23.64 9.44
CA VAL A 159 -3.31 22.18 9.52
C VAL A 159 -2.15 21.53 10.28
N ALA A 160 -1.03 22.25 10.42
CA ALA A 160 0.17 21.72 11.06
C ALA A 160 -0.05 21.15 12.50
N PRO A 161 -0.91 21.71 13.35
CA PRO A 161 -1.17 21.15 14.68
C PRO A 161 -1.72 19.72 14.67
N TYR A 162 -2.42 19.31 13.61
CA TYR A 162 -2.94 17.95 13.50
C TYR A 162 -1.85 16.88 13.33
N ILE A 163 -0.64 17.26 12.90
CA ILE A 163 0.49 16.34 12.76
C ILE A 163 0.89 15.71 14.10
N VAL A 164 0.81 16.46 15.18
CA VAL A 164 1.18 16.01 16.53
C VAL A 164 -0.04 15.58 17.37
N ALA A 165 -1.24 15.61 16.80
CA ALA A 165 -2.43 15.17 17.48
C ALA A 165 -2.36 13.65 17.77
N PRO A 166 -2.81 13.20 18.95
CA PRO A 166 -2.86 11.77 19.25
C PRO A 166 -3.94 11.10 18.39
N VAL A 167 -3.52 10.26 17.46
CA VAL A 167 -4.39 9.58 16.50
C VAL A 167 -4.21 8.06 16.59
N LYS A 168 -5.31 7.34 16.69
CA LYS A 168 -5.31 5.86 16.73
C LYS A 168 -5.87 5.23 15.46
N THR A 169 -6.79 5.91 14.80
CA THR A 169 -7.52 5.37 13.64
C THR A 169 -7.55 6.37 12.48
N ALA A 170 -7.72 5.86 11.26
CA ALA A 170 -7.81 6.70 10.05
C ALA A 170 -9.09 7.58 10.01
N THR A 171 -10.09 7.27 10.81
CA THR A 171 -11.38 7.99 10.83
C THR A 171 -11.40 9.19 11.77
N GLU A 172 -10.29 9.47 12.47
CA GLU A 172 -10.25 10.58 13.41
C GLU A 172 -10.22 11.94 12.71
N PRO A 173 -10.82 12.98 13.32
CA PRO A 173 -10.92 14.30 12.69
C PRO A 173 -9.58 14.89 12.27
N ALA A 174 -8.50 14.62 13.00
CA ALA A 174 -7.16 15.08 12.67
C ALA A 174 -6.65 14.46 11.36
N VAL A 175 -6.88 13.16 11.14
CA VAL A 175 -6.50 12.47 9.90
C VAL A 175 -7.32 13.02 8.72
N ILE A 176 -8.63 13.15 8.90
CA ILE A 176 -9.52 13.70 7.86
C ILE A 176 -9.11 15.12 7.49
N ALA A 177 -8.70 15.94 8.48
CA ALA A 177 -8.24 17.30 8.23
C ALA A 177 -6.92 17.33 7.44
N LEU A 178 -5.98 16.43 7.75
CA LEU A 178 -4.74 16.27 7.00
C LEU A 178 -5.00 15.80 5.56
N GLU A 179 -5.85 14.80 5.36
CA GLU A 179 -6.18 14.27 4.03
C GLU A 179 -6.91 15.28 3.15
N LYS A 180 -7.75 16.12 3.72
CA LYS A 180 -8.47 17.17 3.00
C LYS A 180 -7.66 18.44 2.78
N ALA A 181 -6.51 18.59 3.43
CA ALA A 181 -5.68 19.78 3.30
C ALA A 181 -5.22 19.97 1.86
N PRO A 182 -5.23 21.21 1.33
CA PRO A 182 -4.68 21.50 0.02
C PRO A 182 -3.15 21.27 0.07
N VAL A 183 -2.64 20.38 -0.77
CA VAL A 183 -1.20 20.15 -0.93
C VAL A 183 -0.70 20.93 -2.12
N MET A 184 0.34 21.72 -1.89
CA MET A 184 1.03 22.52 -2.90
C MET A 184 2.53 22.23 -2.81
N ALA A 185 3.30 22.75 -3.74
CA ALA A 185 4.74 22.73 -3.70
C ALA A 185 5.32 24.14 -3.68
N VAL A 186 6.45 24.31 -2.98
CA VAL A 186 7.23 25.52 -3.02
C VAL A 186 8.56 25.24 -3.72
N LYS A 187 8.88 26.00 -4.77
CA LYS A 187 10.15 25.93 -5.48
C LYS A 187 11.25 26.65 -4.69
N PRO A 188 12.55 26.39 -4.97
CA PRO A 188 13.66 27.12 -4.36
C PRO A 188 13.58 28.65 -4.54
N THR A 189 12.88 29.11 -5.56
CA THR A 189 12.59 30.52 -5.85
C THR A 189 11.48 31.11 -4.98
N GLU A 190 10.91 30.35 -4.04
CA GLU A 190 9.74 30.66 -3.23
C GLU A 190 8.42 30.72 -4.03
N GLU A 191 8.45 30.40 -5.31
CA GLU A 191 7.26 30.29 -6.13
C GLU A 191 6.40 29.10 -5.66
N ILE A 192 5.12 29.37 -5.45
CA ILE A 192 4.13 28.36 -5.07
C ILE A 192 3.49 27.81 -6.34
N VAL A 193 3.55 26.48 -6.49
CA VAL A 193 3.04 25.77 -7.66
C VAL A 193 2.16 24.59 -7.26
N PRO A 194 1.24 24.16 -8.12
CA PRO A 194 0.50 22.93 -7.91
C PRO A 194 1.44 21.71 -7.82
N VAL A 195 1.03 20.70 -7.05
CA VAL A 195 1.80 19.43 -6.92
C VAL A 195 2.07 18.80 -8.28
N THR A 196 1.14 18.89 -9.22
CA THR A 196 1.24 18.33 -10.57
C THR A 196 2.40 18.87 -11.40
N GLU A 197 2.98 20.03 -11.03
CA GLU A 197 4.16 20.56 -11.71
C GLU A 197 5.48 19.96 -11.21
N VAL A 198 5.50 19.39 -10.01
CA VAL A 198 6.73 18.94 -9.34
C VAL A 198 6.75 17.44 -9.08
N VAL A 199 5.60 16.80 -9.09
CA VAL A 199 5.49 15.35 -8.94
C VAL A 199 5.13 14.77 -10.30
N GLU A 200 6.07 14.00 -10.87
CA GLU A 200 5.78 13.25 -12.08
C GLU A 200 4.69 12.23 -11.81
N PRO A 201 3.66 12.14 -12.68
CA PRO A 201 2.70 11.07 -12.56
C PRO A 201 3.43 9.72 -12.67
N PRO A 202 2.94 8.68 -11.98
CA PRO A 202 3.52 7.35 -12.07
C PRO A 202 3.68 6.99 -13.55
N PRO A 203 4.81 6.40 -13.95
CA PRO A 203 4.96 5.91 -15.30
C PRO A 203 3.77 4.99 -15.58
N VAL A 204 2.99 5.33 -16.59
CA VAL A 204 1.88 4.47 -17.03
C VAL A 204 2.52 3.16 -17.47
N GLN A 205 2.69 2.25 -16.53
CA GLN A 205 2.97 0.88 -16.88
C GLN A 205 1.73 0.47 -17.67
N ALA A 206 1.89 0.40 -19.00
CA ALA A 206 0.90 -0.25 -19.84
C ALA A 206 0.54 -1.54 -19.09
N ALA A 207 -0.71 -1.64 -18.67
CA ALA A 207 -1.18 -2.75 -17.85
C ALA A 207 -1.00 -4.04 -18.67
N ARG A 208 0.21 -4.55 -18.70
CA ARG A 208 0.41 -5.95 -18.96
C ARG A 208 -0.21 -6.64 -17.76
N LEU A 209 -1.43 -7.08 -17.94
CA LEU A 209 -2.03 -8.04 -17.02
C LEU A 209 -0.94 -9.06 -16.69
N PRO A 210 -0.68 -9.33 -15.39
CA PRO A 210 0.26 -10.36 -15.03
C PRO A 210 -0.08 -11.60 -15.83
N THR A 211 0.90 -12.19 -16.51
CA THR A 211 0.77 -13.48 -17.19
C THR A 211 0.57 -14.63 -16.20
N THR A 212 -0.01 -14.36 -15.06
CA THR A 212 -0.43 -15.31 -14.02
C THR A 212 -1.77 -15.97 -14.32
N ALA A 213 -2.40 -15.67 -15.46
CA ALA A 213 -3.37 -16.56 -16.01
C ALA A 213 -2.62 -17.83 -16.50
N THR A 214 -2.23 -18.66 -15.55
CA THR A 214 -1.82 -20.03 -15.87
C THR A 214 -3.00 -20.69 -16.57
N ASP A 215 -2.75 -21.36 -17.70
CA ASP A 215 -3.75 -22.14 -18.43
C ASP A 215 -4.31 -23.32 -17.61
N LEU A 216 -3.84 -23.46 -16.36
CA LEU A 216 -4.26 -24.50 -15.39
C LEU A 216 -5.78 -24.57 -15.20
N PRO A 217 -6.54 -23.47 -15.02
CA PRO A 217 -8.00 -23.56 -14.91
C PRO A 217 -8.65 -24.04 -16.20
N LEU A 218 -8.10 -23.63 -17.34
CA LEU A 218 -8.61 -24.02 -18.66
C LEU A 218 -8.32 -25.50 -18.94
N LEU A 219 -7.12 -25.98 -18.61
CA LEU A 219 -6.73 -27.39 -18.68
C LEU A 219 -7.56 -28.25 -17.74
N ALA A 220 -7.84 -27.79 -16.52
CA ALA A 220 -8.72 -28.48 -15.59
C ALA A 220 -10.14 -28.59 -16.14
N LEU A 221 -10.69 -27.50 -16.70
CA LEU A 221 -12.01 -27.50 -17.32
C LEU A 221 -12.10 -28.48 -18.52
N LEU A 222 -11.07 -28.49 -19.37
CA LEU A 222 -10.97 -29.42 -20.50
C LEU A 222 -10.89 -30.86 -20.00
N GLY A 223 -10.13 -31.15 -18.96
CA GLY A 223 -10.01 -32.47 -18.35
C GLY A 223 -11.35 -32.96 -17.78
N PHE A 224 -12.13 -32.12 -17.12
CA PHE A 224 -13.45 -32.44 -16.62
C PHE A 224 -14.44 -32.69 -17.76
N LEU A 225 -14.38 -31.94 -18.85
CA LEU A 225 -15.24 -32.13 -20.04
C LEU A 225 -14.94 -33.46 -20.72
N CYS A 226 -13.67 -33.84 -20.88
CA CYS A 226 -13.25 -35.12 -21.44
C CYS A 226 -13.68 -36.31 -20.56
N LEU A 227 -13.56 -36.20 -19.24
CA LEU A 227 -14.04 -37.23 -18.31
C LEU A 227 -15.55 -37.38 -18.36
N GLY A 228 -16.30 -36.27 -18.42
CA GLY A 228 -17.76 -36.29 -18.54
C GLY A 228 -18.25 -36.95 -19.84
N THR A 229 -17.64 -36.62 -20.98
CA THR A 229 -17.97 -37.23 -22.28
C THR A 229 -17.57 -38.69 -22.31
N GLY A 230 -16.43 -39.10 -21.75
CA GLY A 230 -16.00 -40.48 -21.69
C GLY A 230 -16.95 -41.38 -20.88
N ILE A 231 -17.43 -40.87 -19.74
CA ILE A 231 -18.41 -41.61 -18.91
C ILE A 231 -19.75 -41.71 -19.61
N SER A 232 -20.19 -40.68 -20.32
CA SER A 232 -21.45 -40.65 -21.07
C SER A 232 -21.43 -41.65 -22.23
N LEU A 233 -20.34 -41.69 -22.99
CA LEU A 233 -20.18 -42.66 -24.12
C LEU A 233 -20.13 -44.12 -23.62
N ARG A 234 -19.50 -44.37 -22.47
CA ARG A 234 -19.47 -45.71 -21.87
C ARG A 234 -20.84 -46.21 -21.40
N GLN A 235 -21.79 -45.30 -21.14
CA GLN A 235 -23.17 -45.66 -20.77
C GLN A 235 -24.05 -45.88 -21.98
N LEU A 236 -23.74 -45.32 -23.16
CA LEU A 236 -24.51 -45.44 -24.40
C LEU A 236 -24.13 -46.68 -25.24
N CYS A 237 -22.92 -47.25 -25.03
CA CYS A 237 -22.49 -48.49 -25.65
C CYS A 237 -22.32 -49.62 -24.59
N PRO A 238 -23.41 -50.26 -24.12
CA PRO A 238 -23.27 -51.46 -23.31
C PRO A 238 -22.85 -52.62 -24.23
N ARG A 239 -21.75 -53.27 -23.88
CA ARG A 239 -21.37 -54.58 -24.45
C ARG A 239 -22.34 -55.66 -24.01
#